data_e2fa71b9a4f2d588c5b95294b0f90fee
#
_entry.id   e2fa71b9a4f2d588c5b95294b0f90fee
#
_cell.length_a   1.000
_cell.length_b   1.000
_cell.length_c   1.000
_cell.angle_alpha   90.00
_cell.angle_beta   90.00
_cell.angle_gamma   90.00
#
_symmetry.space_group_name_H-M   'P 1'
#
loop_
_entity.id
_entity.type
_entity.pdbx_description
1 polymer ?
#
loop_
_entity_poly.entity_id
_entity_poly.type
_entity_poly.pdbx_seq_one_letter_code
_entity_poly.pdbx_strand_id
1 'polypeptide(L)'
;MKDATLTLPCSLHASPKKVFSVSDFQGFGERYGIDYRFPQLTSPHSADAPVLQGDVEEIALAPGVSLTHSDVEVLQPYETCSRHSSPLYTLVVLEGSVALKLNDQEYVVSAGMAFTSRLSEQQAMSARHAAECRLTTLSLGVYPGNAWRQGLLDSLLREWEVRGASTFVWPVPGFLLAGLAHARQSRADGLSRQLMLEGLMLQLLGHGLNACVENVQPRCTPVRCEQHRLERVRRMIEASPEREYTLAQLAAQAAMSPSSLRSKFRQAYGCTMFDYLRDCRLELARRYLLEGHSVQHAAWVSGYQHATNFSTAFRRRYGVSPGHIRPGS
;
A
#
# COMPACT_ATOMS: atom_id res chain seq x y z
N MET A 1 -36.80 -47.75 8.17
CA MET A 1 -36.13 -46.72 7.39
C MET A 1 -36.00 -45.50 8.30
N LYS A 2 -34.84 -45.30 8.88
CA LYS A 2 -34.53 -44.15 9.77
C LYS A 2 -33.42 -43.36 9.09
N ASP A 3 -33.77 -42.16 8.73
CA ASP A 3 -32.82 -41.18 8.19
C ASP A 3 -31.76 -40.83 9.25
N ALA A 4 -30.52 -41.14 8.95
CA ALA A 4 -29.38 -40.71 9.73
C ALA A 4 -28.82 -39.42 9.12
N THR A 5 -29.25 -38.29 9.64
CA THR A 5 -28.67 -36.97 9.35
C THR A 5 -27.29 -36.91 9.99
N LEU A 6 -26.25 -37.05 9.18
CA LEU A 6 -24.86 -36.81 9.58
C LEU A 6 -24.65 -35.32 9.77
N THR A 7 -24.72 -34.86 11.01
CA THR A 7 -24.27 -33.54 11.44
C THR A 7 -22.74 -33.60 11.58
N LEU A 8 -22.03 -33.00 10.63
CA LEU A 8 -20.60 -32.76 10.75
C LEU A 8 -20.35 -31.66 11.79
N PRO A 9 -19.51 -31.86 12.79
CA PRO A 9 -19.11 -30.80 13.69
C PRO A 9 -18.07 -29.91 12.98
N CYS A 10 -18.50 -28.77 12.46
CA CYS A 10 -17.62 -27.72 11.98
C CYS A 10 -17.16 -26.89 13.18
N SER A 11 -16.24 -27.43 13.97
CA SER A 11 -15.50 -26.66 14.99
C SER A 11 -14.08 -26.47 14.48
N LEU A 12 -13.92 -25.47 13.59
CA LEU A 12 -12.62 -24.87 13.33
C LEU A 12 -12.21 -24.12 14.62
N HIS A 13 -11.44 -24.79 15.48
CA HIS A 13 -10.69 -24.12 16.52
C HIS A 13 -9.58 -23.32 15.84
N ALA A 14 -9.90 -22.06 15.48
CA ALA A 14 -8.88 -21.08 15.18
C ALA A 14 -8.06 -20.89 16.48
N SER A 15 -6.79 -21.18 16.43
CA SER A 15 -5.86 -20.82 17.51
C SER A 15 -6.00 -19.32 17.80
N PRO A 16 -5.99 -18.89 19.07
CA PRO A 16 -6.12 -17.47 19.37
C PRO A 16 -5.00 -16.71 18.65
N LYS A 17 -5.38 -15.74 17.82
CA LYS A 17 -4.43 -14.89 17.12
C LYS A 17 -3.56 -14.16 18.12
N LYS A 18 -2.25 -14.18 17.90
CA LYS A 18 -1.29 -13.49 18.77
C LYS A 18 -1.47 -11.99 18.61
N VAL A 19 -1.49 -11.27 19.74
CA VAL A 19 -1.47 -9.80 19.77
C VAL A 19 -0.05 -9.37 20.04
N PHE A 20 0.44 -8.41 19.27
CA PHE A 20 1.77 -7.84 19.39
C PHE A 20 1.66 -6.40 19.89
N SER A 21 2.38 -6.10 20.97
CA SER A 21 2.43 -4.79 21.62
C SER A 21 3.64 -3.98 21.14
N VAL A 22 3.71 -2.72 21.52
CA VAL A 22 4.87 -1.85 21.26
C VAL A 22 6.17 -2.46 21.77
N SER A 23 6.14 -3.11 22.95
CA SER A 23 7.32 -3.78 23.51
C SER A 23 7.81 -4.97 22.66
N ASP A 24 6.89 -5.73 22.04
CA ASP A 24 7.27 -6.79 21.10
C ASP A 24 8.01 -6.21 19.88
N PHE A 25 7.56 -5.06 19.38
CA PHE A 25 8.20 -4.38 18.25
C PHE A 25 9.59 -3.84 18.58
N GLN A 26 9.84 -3.44 19.82
CA GLN A 26 11.20 -3.10 20.27
C GLN A 26 12.14 -4.29 20.17
N GLY A 27 11.69 -5.47 20.64
CA GLY A 27 12.45 -6.72 20.51
C GLY A 27 12.69 -7.11 19.04
N PHE A 28 11.72 -6.89 18.14
CA PHE A 28 11.90 -7.09 16.71
C PHE A 28 12.90 -6.08 16.13
N GLY A 29 12.85 -4.82 16.57
CA GLY A 29 13.78 -3.77 16.15
C GLY A 29 15.23 -4.15 16.41
N GLU A 30 15.53 -4.60 17.61
CA GLU A 30 16.87 -5.08 18.01
C GLU A 30 17.31 -6.29 17.19
N ARG A 31 16.40 -7.26 16.98
CA ARG A 31 16.70 -8.50 16.25
C ARG A 31 16.91 -8.30 14.77
N TYR A 32 16.09 -7.45 14.14
CA TYR A 32 16.06 -7.30 12.69
C TYR A 32 16.61 -5.96 12.17
N GLY A 33 17.12 -5.08 13.05
CA GLY A 33 17.65 -3.76 12.69
C GLY A 33 16.59 -2.88 12.02
N ILE A 34 15.36 -2.91 12.55
CA ILE A 34 14.23 -2.14 12.07
C ILE A 34 13.84 -1.13 13.13
N ASP A 35 13.85 0.14 12.78
CA ASP A 35 13.31 1.20 13.63
C ASP A 35 11.79 1.28 13.44
N TYR A 36 11.04 1.18 14.53
CA TYR A 36 9.57 1.30 14.54
C TYR A 36 9.16 2.64 15.13
N ARG A 37 8.17 3.27 14.52
CA ARG A 37 7.56 4.52 15.00
C ARG A 37 6.04 4.35 15.07
N PHE A 38 5.45 4.85 16.14
CA PHE A 38 4.02 4.78 16.43
C PHE A 38 3.46 6.20 16.55
N PRO A 39 3.05 6.85 15.45
CA PRO A 39 2.70 8.28 15.44
C PRO A 39 1.54 8.66 16.37
N GLN A 40 0.65 7.71 16.69
CA GLN A 40 -0.52 7.94 17.53
C GLN A 40 -0.30 7.57 19.01
N LEU A 41 0.82 6.92 19.35
CA LEU A 41 1.14 6.48 20.71
C LEU A 41 2.18 7.41 21.34
N THR A 42 1.71 8.53 21.89
CA THR A 42 2.59 9.56 22.49
C THR A 42 2.73 9.46 23.99
N SER A 43 2.00 8.54 24.65
CA SER A 43 2.04 8.38 26.12
C SER A 43 3.18 7.46 26.57
N PRO A 44 3.87 7.75 27.69
CA PRO A 44 4.91 6.89 28.25
C PRO A 44 4.42 5.50 28.71
N HIS A 45 3.11 5.30 28.84
CA HIS A 45 2.50 4.01 29.22
C HIS A 45 2.06 3.17 27.99
N SER A 46 2.55 3.48 26.81
CA SER A 46 2.15 2.82 25.56
C SER A 46 2.87 1.50 25.29
N ALA A 47 3.78 1.04 26.16
CA ALA A 47 4.56 -0.18 25.91
C ALA A 47 3.70 -1.44 25.69
N ASP A 48 2.58 -1.56 26.41
CA ASP A 48 1.65 -2.69 26.29
C ASP A 48 0.52 -2.45 25.29
N ALA A 49 0.51 -1.29 24.61
CA ALA A 49 -0.53 -0.99 23.64
C ALA A 49 -0.49 -1.99 22.47
N PRO A 50 -1.62 -2.60 22.12
CA PRO A 50 -1.69 -3.53 21.00
C PRO A 50 -1.53 -2.78 19.67
N VAL A 51 -0.59 -3.25 18.83
CA VAL A 51 -0.27 -2.65 17.54
C VAL A 51 -0.84 -3.46 16.40
N LEU A 52 -0.66 -4.79 16.45
CA LEU A 52 -1.23 -5.69 15.46
C LEU A 52 -1.66 -7.01 16.09
N GLN A 53 -2.53 -7.72 15.38
CA GLN A 53 -3.00 -9.03 15.76
C GLN A 53 -2.88 -9.99 14.58
N GLY A 54 -2.33 -11.18 14.80
CA GLY A 54 -2.21 -12.18 13.73
C GLY A 54 -1.02 -13.10 13.93
N ASP A 55 -0.51 -13.60 12.80
CA ASP A 55 0.59 -14.55 12.75
C ASP A 55 1.75 -13.98 11.94
N VAL A 56 2.96 -14.09 12.48
CA VAL A 56 4.21 -13.77 11.80
C VAL A 56 5.14 -14.98 11.95
N GLU A 57 5.54 -15.53 10.83
CA GLU A 57 6.41 -16.71 10.77
C GLU A 57 7.65 -16.40 9.94
N GLU A 58 8.81 -16.70 10.49
CA GLU A 58 10.09 -16.63 9.80
C GLU A 58 10.57 -18.03 9.45
N ILE A 59 10.92 -18.25 8.20
CA ILE A 59 11.35 -19.53 7.66
C ILE A 59 12.73 -19.33 7.04
N ALA A 60 13.75 -19.99 7.60
CA ALA A 60 15.05 -20.06 6.99
C ALA A 60 15.00 -21.06 5.83
N LEU A 61 15.12 -20.58 4.59
CA LEU A 61 15.09 -21.42 3.39
C LEU A 61 16.47 -21.99 3.07
N ALA A 62 17.49 -21.16 3.20
CA ALA A 62 18.89 -21.53 2.98
C ALA A 62 19.76 -20.63 3.86
N PRO A 63 21.05 -20.97 4.06
CA PRO A 63 21.98 -20.08 4.77
C PRO A 63 22.01 -18.70 4.09
N GLY A 64 21.64 -17.66 4.84
CA GLY A 64 21.57 -16.28 4.33
C GLY A 64 20.33 -15.96 3.49
N VAL A 65 19.31 -16.81 3.45
CA VAL A 65 18.03 -16.56 2.78
C VAL A 65 16.89 -16.81 3.75
N SER A 66 16.14 -15.78 4.07
CA SER A 66 14.97 -15.88 4.94
C SER A 66 13.70 -15.46 4.21
N LEU A 67 12.61 -16.12 4.56
CA LEU A 67 11.27 -15.83 4.14
C LEU A 67 10.44 -15.48 5.38
N THR A 68 9.87 -14.29 5.41
CA THR A 68 8.93 -13.90 6.47
C THR A 68 7.53 -13.84 5.91
N HIS A 69 6.65 -14.62 6.47
CA HIS A 69 5.22 -14.60 6.21
C HIS A 69 4.51 -13.83 7.33
N SER A 70 3.68 -12.86 6.98
CA SER A 70 2.86 -12.11 7.92
C SER A 70 1.40 -12.15 7.46
N ASP A 71 0.49 -12.58 8.35
CA ASP A 71 -0.96 -12.50 8.16
C ASP A 71 -1.55 -11.78 9.38
N VAL A 72 -1.65 -10.49 9.28
CA VAL A 72 -1.91 -9.60 10.42
C VAL A 72 -3.03 -8.61 10.13
N GLU A 73 -3.73 -8.22 11.18
CA GLU A 73 -4.63 -7.09 11.23
C GLU A 73 -3.93 -5.96 11.98
N VAL A 74 -3.77 -4.82 11.32
CA VAL A 74 -3.12 -3.64 11.90
C VAL A 74 -4.14 -2.90 12.76
N LEU A 75 -3.95 -2.92 14.09
CA LEU A 75 -4.84 -2.28 15.06
C LEU A 75 -4.53 -0.79 15.22
N GLN A 76 -3.25 -0.43 15.08
CA GLN A 76 -2.79 0.96 15.16
C GLN A 76 -1.78 1.26 14.06
N PRO A 77 -1.77 2.47 13.49
CA PRO A 77 -0.86 2.82 12.43
C PRO A 77 0.57 2.88 12.97
N TYR A 78 1.49 2.30 12.21
CA TYR A 78 2.91 2.34 12.53
C TYR A 78 3.76 2.50 11.28
N GLU A 79 4.96 2.99 11.49
CA GLU A 79 5.97 3.14 10.44
C GLU A 79 7.18 2.27 10.77
N THR A 80 7.78 1.71 9.74
CA THR A 80 9.05 0.99 9.84
C THR A 80 10.13 1.72 9.06
N CYS A 81 11.36 1.63 9.55
CA CYS A 81 12.54 2.09 8.82
C CYS A 81 13.63 1.04 8.95
N SER A 82 13.93 0.35 7.86
CA SER A 82 14.97 -0.68 7.80
C SER A 82 16.21 -0.14 7.12
N ARG A 83 17.36 -0.35 7.74
CA ARG A 83 18.69 -0.03 7.19
C ARG A 83 19.52 -1.28 6.87
N HIS A 84 18.87 -2.45 6.88
CA HIS A 84 19.55 -3.69 6.56
C HIS A 84 19.97 -3.72 5.09
N SER A 85 21.23 -4.05 4.88
CA SER A 85 21.75 -4.36 3.54
C SER A 85 21.23 -5.71 3.08
N SER A 86 20.60 -5.74 1.92
CA SER A 86 20.18 -6.97 1.25
C SER A 86 20.46 -6.85 -0.25
N PRO A 87 21.30 -7.71 -0.84
CA PRO A 87 21.55 -7.68 -2.27
C PRO A 87 20.30 -7.96 -3.10
N LEU A 88 19.32 -8.61 -2.50
CA LEU A 88 18.01 -8.86 -3.11
C LEU A 88 16.95 -8.94 -2.01
N TYR A 89 16.00 -8.03 -2.06
CA TYR A 89 14.81 -8.00 -1.22
C TYR A 89 13.57 -8.03 -2.09
N THR A 90 12.62 -8.90 -1.80
CA THR A 90 11.35 -8.97 -2.50
C THR A 90 10.21 -9.05 -1.49
N LEU A 91 9.26 -8.11 -1.59
CA LEU A 91 8.01 -8.11 -0.81
C LEU A 91 6.86 -8.43 -1.75
N VAL A 92 6.11 -9.47 -1.46
CA VAL A 92 4.85 -9.83 -2.13
C VAL A 92 3.69 -9.47 -1.22
N VAL A 93 2.70 -8.75 -1.72
CA VAL A 93 1.46 -8.48 -1.01
C VAL A 93 0.39 -9.44 -1.52
N LEU A 94 -0.11 -10.30 -0.64
CA LEU A 94 -1.16 -11.27 -0.94
C LEU A 94 -2.55 -10.69 -0.66
N GLU A 95 -2.70 -9.89 0.41
CA GLU A 95 -3.93 -9.19 0.79
C GLU A 95 -3.58 -7.81 1.37
N GLY A 96 -4.38 -6.79 1.06
CA GLY A 96 -4.15 -5.42 1.51
C GLY A 96 -3.21 -4.62 0.60
N SER A 97 -2.55 -3.63 1.18
CA SER A 97 -1.55 -2.79 0.50
C SER A 97 -0.54 -2.21 1.47
N VAL A 98 0.68 -1.97 0.98
CA VAL A 98 1.76 -1.34 1.74
C VAL A 98 2.30 -0.14 0.97
N ALA A 99 2.46 0.99 1.64
CA ALA A 99 3.16 2.15 1.11
C ALA A 99 4.63 2.10 1.55
N LEU A 100 5.53 2.00 0.58
CA LEU A 100 6.98 1.96 0.78
C LEU A 100 7.61 3.25 0.30
N LYS A 101 8.65 3.70 0.98
CA LYS A 101 9.49 4.81 0.55
C LYS A 101 10.95 4.37 0.54
N LEU A 102 11.60 4.56 -0.62
CA LEU A 102 13.03 4.30 -0.81
C LEU A 102 13.63 5.42 -1.68
N ASN A 103 14.71 6.03 -1.25
CA ASN A 103 15.37 7.15 -1.98
C ASN A 103 14.40 8.28 -2.37
N ASP A 104 13.56 8.72 -1.44
CA ASP A 104 12.50 9.73 -1.65
C ASP A 104 11.44 9.38 -2.69
N GLN A 105 11.51 8.19 -3.28
CA GLN A 105 10.49 7.67 -4.17
C GLN A 105 9.50 6.80 -3.40
N GLU A 106 8.21 7.06 -3.60
CA GLU A 106 7.12 6.30 -2.99
C GLU A 106 6.62 5.21 -3.93
N TYR A 107 6.39 4.04 -3.35
CA TYR A 107 5.84 2.86 -4.02
C TYR A 107 4.63 2.36 -3.25
N VAL A 108 3.54 2.10 -3.94
CA VAL A 108 2.37 1.42 -3.35
C VAL A 108 2.32 0.01 -3.91
N VAL A 109 2.41 -0.98 -3.03
CA VAL A 109 2.34 -2.40 -3.38
C VAL A 109 1.00 -2.92 -2.91
N SER A 110 0.15 -3.29 -3.84
CA SER A 110 -1.20 -3.81 -3.58
C SER A 110 -1.25 -5.33 -3.74
N ALA A 111 -2.34 -5.95 -3.31
CA ALA A 111 -2.56 -7.40 -3.44
C ALA A 111 -2.28 -7.90 -4.87
N GLY A 112 -1.56 -9.01 -4.98
CA GLY A 112 -1.10 -9.59 -6.25
C GLY A 112 0.14 -8.96 -6.85
N MET A 113 0.76 -7.97 -6.20
CA MET A 113 1.97 -7.30 -6.65
C MET A 113 3.16 -7.66 -5.77
N ALA A 114 4.35 -7.60 -6.37
CA ALA A 114 5.62 -7.66 -5.66
C ALA A 114 6.42 -6.37 -5.84
N PHE A 115 7.11 -5.99 -4.79
CA PHE A 115 8.16 -4.97 -4.80
C PHE A 115 9.50 -5.68 -4.71
N THR A 116 10.43 -5.34 -5.59
CA THR A 116 11.78 -5.90 -5.56
C THR A 116 12.79 -4.77 -5.59
N SER A 117 13.82 -4.88 -4.76
CA SER A 117 14.88 -3.89 -4.65
C SER A 117 16.19 -4.50 -4.14
N ARG A 118 17.26 -3.79 -4.40
CA ARG A 118 18.51 -3.93 -3.67
C ARG A 118 18.47 -2.92 -2.51
N LEU A 119 18.71 -3.38 -1.29
CA LEU A 119 18.81 -2.54 -0.12
C LEU A 119 20.27 -2.36 0.30
N SER A 120 20.65 -1.17 0.70
CA SER A 120 21.96 -0.86 1.23
C SER A 120 21.86 -0.09 2.55
N GLU A 121 22.91 -0.12 3.36
CA GLU A 121 22.93 0.63 4.64
C GLU A 121 22.78 2.15 4.45
N GLN A 122 23.12 2.66 3.26
CA GLN A 122 23.03 4.07 2.91
C GLN A 122 21.61 4.47 2.49
N GLN A 123 20.74 3.50 2.21
CA GLN A 123 19.40 3.70 1.66
C GLN A 123 18.37 3.05 2.58
N ALA A 124 17.84 3.85 3.51
CA ALA A 124 16.79 3.37 4.39
C ALA A 124 15.48 3.13 3.60
N MET A 125 14.91 1.96 3.77
CA MET A 125 13.56 1.64 3.29
C MET A 125 12.57 1.88 4.42
N SER A 126 11.60 2.75 4.20
CA SER A 126 10.50 2.98 5.14
C SER A 126 9.21 2.36 4.60
N ALA A 127 8.39 1.84 5.50
CA ALA A 127 7.04 1.39 5.18
C ALA A 127 6.03 2.05 6.13
N ARG A 128 4.84 2.36 5.61
CA ARG A 128 3.70 2.84 6.40
C ARG A 128 2.59 1.81 6.38
N HIS A 129 2.10 1.50 7.57
CA HIS A 129 1.02 0.56 7.81
C HIS A 129 -0.17 1.32 8.38
N ALA A 130 -1.29 1.34 7.64
CA ALA A 130 -2.51 2.00 8.07
C ALA A 130 -3.26 1.12 9.08
N ALA A 131 -3.97 1.74 10.03
CA ALA A 131 -4.85 1.02 10.95
C ALA A 131 -6.07 0.43 10.24
N GLU A 132 -6.74 -0.50 10.94
CA GLU A 132 -7.98 -1.14 10.52
C GLU A 132 -7.90 -1.83 9.15
N CYS A 133 -6.71 -2.31 8.79
CA CYS A 133 -6.52 -3.06 7.56
C CYS A 133 -5.93 -4.44 7.83
N ARG A 134 -6.43 -5.42 7.09
CA ARG A 134 -5.80 -6.73 7.02
C ARG A 134 -4.67 -6.68 6.00
N LEU A 135 -3.54 -7.22 6.40
CA LEU A 135 -2.35 -7.25 5.59
C LEU A 135 -1.74 -8.65 5.60
N THR A 136 -1.71 -9.29 4.44
CA THR A 136 -1.00 -10.56 4.26
C THR A 136 0.16 -10.35 3.31
N THR A 137 1.37 -10.55 3.81
CA THR A 137 2.60 -10.35 3.02
C THR A 137 3.55 -11.53 3.12
N LEU A 138 4.42 -11.61 2.13
CA LEU A 138 5.54 -12.51 2.10
C LEU A 138 6.77 -11.70 1.73
N SER A 139 7.77 -11.62 2.61
CA SER A 139 9.03 -10.95 2.33
C SER A 139 10.18 -11.94 2.26
N LEU A 140 10.93 -11.85 1.19
CA LEU A 140 12.16 -12.60 0.95
C LEU A 140 13.35 -11.67 1.09
N GLY A 141 14.26 -11.99 2.01
CA GLY A 141 15.52 -11.30 2.20
C GLY A 141 16.70 -12.21 1.92
N VAL A 142 17.68 -11.70 1.18
CA VAL A 142 18.98 -12.35 1.01
C VAL A 142 20.00 -11.53 1.80
N TYR A 143 20.71 -12.19 2.70
CA TYR A 143 21.70 -11.54 3.55
C TYR A 143 23.13 -11.86 3.07
N PRO A 144 24.06 -10.90 3.13
CA PRO A 144 25.44 -11.14 2.77
C PRO A 144 26.05 -12.24 3.65
N GLY A 145 26.48 -13.33 3.03
CA GLY A 145 27.13 -14.45 3.72
C GLY A 145 27.86 -15.34 2.74
N ASN A 146 28.81 -16.15 3.22
CA ASN A 146 29.64 -16.99 2.34
C ASN A 146 28.95 -18.29 1.89
N ALA A 147 27.85 -18.68 2.53
CA ALA A 147 27.25 -20.00 2.35
C ALA A 147 26.45 -20.16 1.03
N TRP A 148 25.97 -19.07 0.41
CA TRP A 148 25.19 -19.12 -0.83
C TRP A 148 26.01 -18.81 -2.09
N ARG A 149 27.34 -18.53 -1.96
CA ARG A 149 28.23 -18.18 -3.06
C ARG A 149 28.50 -19.32 -4.07
N GLN A 150 27.86 -20.45 -3.90
CA GLN A 150 27.95 -21.59 -4.83
C GLN A 150 26.54 -22.07 -5.17
N GLY A 151 26.18 -22.01 -6.45
CA GLY A 151 24.93 -22.56 -6.94
C GLY A 151 24.06 -21.59 -7.73
N LEU A 152 22.80 -21.98 -7.89
CA LEU A 152 21.81 -21.25 -8.71
C LEU A 152 21.53 -19.85 -8.18
N LEU A 153 21.46 -19.68 -6.86
CA LEU A 153 21.19 -18.39 -6.23
C LEU A 153 22.33 -17.39 -6.45
N ASP A 154 23.59 -17.85 -6.39
CA ASP A 154 24.75 -17.01 -6.71
C ASP A 154 24.72 -16.53 -8.17
N SER A 155 24.40 -17.42 -9.09
CA SER A 155 24.24 -17.08 -10.50
C SER A 155 23.12 -16.07 -10.73
N LEU A 156 21.99 -16.24 -10.04
CA LEU A 156 20.85 -15.33 -10.09
C LEU A 156 21.21 -13.94 -9.53
N LEU A 157 21.93 -13.87 -8.41
CA LEU A 157 22.34 -12.60 -7.82
C LEU A 157 23.37 -11.86 -8.68
N ARG A 158 24.31 -12.57 -9.31
CA ARG A 158 25.24 -11.98 -10.29
C ARG A 158 24.49 -11.42 -11.50
N GLU A 159 23.54 -12.18 -12.03
CA GLU A 159 22.72 -11.72 -13.15
C GLU A 159 21.89 -10.50 -12.76
N TRP A 160 21.38 -10.47 -11.54
CA TRP A 160 20.68 -9.34 -10.96
C TRP A 160 21.57 -8.10 -10.84
N GLU A 161 22.82 -8.27 -10.40
CA GLU A 161 23.80 -7.19 -10.31
C GLU A 161 24.20 -6.65 -11.69
N VAL A 162 24.45 -7.54 -12.66
CA VAL A 162 24.81 -7.17 -14.03
C VAL A 162 23.70 -6.39 -14.73
N ARG A 163 22.44 -6.75 -14.49
CA ARG A 163 21.28 -6.04 -15.04
C ARG A 163 21.03 -4.67 -14.41
N GLY A 164 21.82 -4.28 -13.40
CA GLY A 164 21.69 -3.00 -12.72
C GLY A 164 20.33 -2.86 -12.04
N ALA A 165 19.89 -3.93 -11.37
CA ALA A 165 18.56 -4.07 -10.81
C ALA A 165 18.16 -2.86 -9.97
N SER A 166 17.36 -2.02 -10.57
CA SER A 166 16.70 -0.90 -9.92
C SER A 166 15.51 -1.40 -9.10
N THR A 167 15.01 -0.54 -8.25
CA THR A 167 13.78 -0.78 -7.50
C THR A 167 12.57 -0.75 -8.42
N PHE A 168 11.71 -1.75 -8.36
CA PHE A 168 10.48 -1.80 -9.17
C PHE A 168 9.37 -2.62 -8.50
N VAL A 169 8.16 -2.39 -8.97
CA VAL A 169 6.95 -3.12 -8.58
C VAL A 169 6.42 -3.85 -9.80
N TRP A 170 6.06 -5.12 -9.64
CA TRP A 170 5.63 -5.98 -10.74
C TRP A 170 4.48 -6.91 -10.33
N PRO A 171 3.62 -7.32 -11.28
CA PRO A 171 2.52 -8.24 -11.00
C PRO A 171 3.05 -9.68 -10.83
N VAL A 172 2.67 -10.34 -9.75
CA VAL A 172 3.01 -11.74 -9.52
C VAL A 172 2.04 -12.63 -10.32
N PRO A 173 2.53 -13.63 -11.08
CA PRO A 173 1.67 -14.55 -11.80
C PRO A 173 0.66 -15.25 -10.89
N GLY A 174 -0.59 -15.40 -11.37
CA GLY A 174 -1.69 -15.95 -10.55
C GLY A 174 -1.44 -17.36 -10.03
N PHE A 175 -0.72 -18.21 -10.79
CA PHE A 175 -0.36 -19.56 -10.34
C PHE A 175 0.64 -19.54 -9.17
N LEU A 176 1.55 -18.55 -9.11
CA LEU A 176 2.45 -18.35 -7.96
C LEU A 176 1.68 -17.88 -6.74
N LEU A 177 0.76 -16.93 -6.90
CA LEU A 177 -0.11 -16.49 -5.80
C LEU A 177 -0.92 -17.65 -5.23
N ALA A 178 -1.49 -18.49 -6.10
CA ALA A 178 -2.21 -19.71 -5.70
C ALA A 178 -1.30 -20.72 -4.99
N GLY A 179 -0.07 -20.92 -5.48
CA GLY A 179 0.93 -21.78 -4.87
C GLY A 179 1.34 -21.30 -3.48
N LEU A 180 1.60 -19.99 -3.31
CA LEU A 180 1.93 -19.38 -2.02
C LEU A 180 0.76 -19.52 -1.03
N ALA A 181 -0.47 -19.28 -1.48
CA ALA A 181 -1.66 -19.47 -0.65
C ALA A 181 -1.83 -20.93 -0.22
N HIS A 182 -1.58 -21.90 -1.14
CA HIS A 182 -1.64 -23.32 -0.84
C HIS A 182 -0.55 -23.73 0.16
N ALA A 183 0.70 -23.33 -0.03
CA ALA A 183 1.79 -23.64 0.88
C ALA A 183 1.55 -23.10 2.30
N ARG A 184 0.83 -21.98 2.43
CA ARG A 184 0.40 -21.41 3.70
C ARG A 184 -0.62 -22.31 4.43
N GLN A 185 -1.59 -22.83 3.70
CA GLN A 185 -2.68 -23.66 4.25
C GLN A 185 -2.28 -25.11 4.44
N SER A 186 -1.19 -25.54 3.82
CA SER A 186 -0.75 -26.92 3.84
C SER A 186 -0.34 -27.33 5.26
N ARG A 187 -0.89 -28.47 5.71
CA ARG A 187 -0.45 -29.20 6.91
C ARG A 187 0.70 -30.16 6.61
N ALA A 188 1.40 -29.97 5.50
CA ALA A 188 2.56 -30.78 5.14
C ALA A 188 3.60 -30.77 6.25
N ASP A 189 4.32 -31.88 6.39
CA ASP A 189 5.46 -31.97 7.31
C ASP A 189 6.56 -30.95 6.98
N GLY A 190 7.46 -30.71 7.91
CA GLY A 190 8.45 -29.66 7.82
C GLY A 190 9.26 -29.68 6.52
N LEU A 191 9.72 -30.87 6.06
CA LEU A 191 10.52 -31.02 4.84
C LEU A 191 9.72 -30.78 3.57
N SER A 192 8.52 -31.35 3.46
CA SER A 192 7.66 -31.15 2.30
C SER A 192 7.27 -29.69 2.13
N ARG A 193 6.91 -29.02 3.21
CA ARG A 193 6.58 -27.58 3.21
C ARG A 193 7.79 -26.72 2.82
N GLN A 194 8.98 -27.03 3.34
CA GLN A 194 10.21 -26.34 3.00
C GLN A 194 10.51 -26.45 1.51
N LEU A 195 10.47 -27.65 0.92
CA LEU A 195 10.70 -27.87 -0.52
C LEU A 195 9.69 -27.11 -1.39
N MET A 196 8.41 -27.07 -0.98
CA MET A 196 7.39 -26.29 -1.68
C MET A 196 7.72 -24.81 -1.67
N LEU A 197 8.09 -24.26 -0.52
CA LEU A 197 8.44 -22.84 -0.38
C LEU A 197 9.72 -22.50 -1.14
N GLU A 198 10.75 -23.34 -1.10
CA GLU A 198 11.98 -23.15 -1.88
C GLU A 198 11.69 -23.12 -3.38
N GLY A 199 10.86 -24.06 -3.88
CA GLY A 199 10.45 -24.11 -5.27
C GLY A 199 9.66 -22.87 -5.72
N LEU A 200 8.73 -22.41 -4.89
CA LEU A 200 7.97 -21.18 -5.15
C LEU A 200 8.86 -19.93 -5.10
N MET A 201 9.82 -19.88 -4.18
CA MET A 201 10.81 -18.81 -4.08
C MET A 201 11.66 -18.72 -5.37
N LEU A 202 12.19 -19.85 -5.86
CA LEU A 202 12.99 -19.85 -7.09
C LEU A 202 12.18 -19.39 -8.30
N GLN A 203 10.91 -19.79 -8.40
CA GLN A 203 10.01 -19.32 -9.44
C GLN A 203 9.74 -17.81 -9.30
N LEU A 204 9.48 -17.33 -8.07
CA LEU A 204 9.27 -15.90 -7.80
C LEU A 204 10.49 -15.07 -8.22
N LEU A 205 11.69 -15.50 -7.86
CA LEU A 205 12.94 -14.82 -8.23
C LEU A 205 13.17 -14.84 -9.75
N GLY A 206 12.91 -15.96 -10.42
CA GLY A 206 13.00 -16.07 -11.89
C GLY A 206 12.03 -15.12 -12.60
N HIS A 207 10.77 -15.03 -12.13
CA HIS A 207 9.80 -14.09 -12.68
C HIS A 207 10.17 -12.63 -12.37
N GLY A 208 10.69 -12.35 -11.18
CA GLY A 208 11.22 -11.03 -10.82
C GLY A 208 12.35 -10.59 -11.72
N LEU A 209 13.29 -11.51 -12.04
CA LEU A 209 14.39 -11.24 -12.96
C LEU A 209 13.89 -10.91 -14.37
N ASN A 210 12.90 -11.64 -14.87
CA ASN A 210 12.26 -11.34 -16.16
C ASN A 210 11.53 -9.98 -16.12
N ALA A 211 10.79 -9.69 -15.05
CA ALA A 211 10.11 -8.42 -14.85
C ALA A 211 11.10 -7.23 -14.78
N CYS A 212 12.32 -7.45 -14.26
CA CYS A 212 13.39 -6.46 -14.30
C CYS A 212 13.76 -6.06 -15.73
N VAL A 213 13.87 -7.03 -16.64
CA VAL A 213 14.17 -6.79 -18.07
C VAL A 213 13.05 -6.00 -18.74
N GLU A 214 11.82 -6.34 -18.44
CA GLU A 214 10.64 -5.66 -19.00
C GLU A 214 10.42 -4.25 -18.42
N ASN A 215 10.86 -4.00 -17.18
CA ASN A 215 10.75 -2.70 -16.51
C ASN A 215 11.85 -1.68 -16.86
N VAL A 216 12.90 -2.09 -17.58
CA VAL A 216 13.83 -1.13 -18.21
C VAL A 216 13.11 -0.27 -19.26
N GLN A 217 11.94 -0.70 -19.72
CA GLN A 217 10.92 0.18 -20.29
C GLN A 217 9.72 0.21 -19.33
N PRO A 218 9.27 1.37 -18.84
CA PRO A 218 8.14 1.45 -17.93
C PRO A 218 6.84 1.04 -18.66
N ARG A 219 6.61 -0.25 -18.78
CA ARG A 219 5.28 -0.78 -19.12
C ARG A 219 4.42 -0.72 -17.86
N CYS A 220 3.95 0.48 -17.56
CA CYS A 220 2.83 0.66 -16.65
C CYS A 220 1.70 -0.26 -17.15
N THR A 221 1.25 -1.22 -16.34
CA THR A 221 0.05 -1.98 -16.72
C THR A 221 -1.06 -0.98 -17.01
N PRO A 222 -1.88 -1.17 -18.06
CA PRO A 222 -2.90 -0.19 -18.47
C PRO A 222 -3.78 0.29 -17.31
N VAL A 223 -4.15 -0.59 -16.41
CA VAL A 223 -4.99 -0.30 -15.23
C VAL A 223 -4.26 0.60 -14.20
N ARG A 224 -3.00 0.35 -13.94
CA ARG A 224 -2.21 1.09 -12.94
C ARG A 224 -1.77 2.46 -13.46
N CYS A 225 -1.40 2.54 -14.73
CA CYS A 225 -1.13 3.79 -15.42
C CYS A 225 -2.40 4.66 -15.45
N GLU A 226 -3.55 4.05 -15.61
CA GLU A 226 -4.85 4.70 -15.58
C GLU A 226 -5.18 5.27 -14.20
N GLN A 227 -5.06 4.49 -13.14
CA GLN A 227 -5.29 4.96 -11.78
C GLN A 227 -4.33 6.10 -11.40
N HIS A 228 -3.06 6.00 -11.76
CA HIS A 228 -2.08 7.05 -11.50
C HIS A 228 -2.39 8.35 -12.27
N ARG A 229 -2.92 8.23 -13.50
CA ARG A 229 -3.37 9.37 -14.31
C ARG A 229 -4.62 10.04 -13.71
N LEU A 230 -5.57 9.25 -13.24
CA LEU A 230 -6.77 9.75 -12.55
C LEU A 230 -6.42 10.42 -11.23
N GLU A 231 -5.53 9.82 -10.45
CA GLU A 231 -5.04 10.35 -9.19
C GLU A 231 -4.29 11.69 -9.38
N ARG A 232 -3.51 11.83 -10.44
CA ARG A 232 -2.86 13.10 -10.79
C ARG A 232 -3.89 14.20 -11.06
N VAL A 233 -4.97 13.90 -11.78
CA VAL A 233 -6.08 14.84 -11.99
C VAL A 233 -6.74 15.22 -10.68
N ARG A 234 -7.01 14.23 -9.81
CA ARG A 234 -7.58 14.45 -8.48
C ARG A 234 -6.73 15.41 -7.66
N ARG A 235 -5.43 15.12 -7.52
CA ARG A 235 -4.48 15.96 -6.77
C ARG A 235 -4.36 17.37 -7.34
N MET A 236 -4.42 17.53 -8.65
CA MET A 236 -4.39 18.84 -9.29
C MET A 236 -5.62 19.68 -8.94
N ILE A 237 -6.81 19.05 -8.90
CA ILE A 237 -8.06 19.71 -8.48
C ILE A 237 -7.99 20.09 -6.98
N GLU A 238 -7.48 19.21 -6.13
CA GLU A 238 -7.34 19.46 -4.68
C GLU A 238 -6.34 20.56 -4.36
N ALA A 239 -5.23 20.62 -5.11
CA ALA A 239 -4.19 21.60 -4.89
C ALA A 239 -4.60 23.03 -5.28
N SER A 240 -5.50 23.19 -6.24
CA SER A 240 -5.92 24.49 -6.75
C SER A 240 -7.38 24.48 -7.22
N PRO A 241 -8.35 24.28 -6.29
CA PRO A 241 -9.76 24.16 -6.67
C PRO A 241 -10.36 25.46 -7.19
N GLU A 242 -9.75 26.61 -6.85
CA GLU A 242 -10.17 27.93 -7.32
C GLU A 242 -9.99 28.14 -8.83
N ARG A 243 -9.08 27.37 -9.45
CA ARG A 243 -8.78 27.50 -10.88
C ARG A 243 -9.94 27.05 -11.76
N GLU A 244 -10.04 27.67 -12.93
CA GLU A 244 -10.93 27.18 -13.99
C GLU A 244 -10.28 26.01 -14.72
N TYR A 245 -10.98 24.90 -14.75
CA TYR A 245 -10.57 23.69 -15.46
C TYR A 245 -11.56 23.38 -16.58
N THR A 246 -11.04 23.12 -17.77
CA THR A 246 -11.82 22.53 -18.85
C THR A 246 -11.61 21.02 -18.90
N LEU A 247 -12.63 20.31 -19.39
CA LEU A 247 -12.52 18.86 -19.57
C LEU A 247 -11.33 18.48 -20.48
N ALA A 248 -11.07 19.29 -21.51
CA ALA A 248 -9.96 19.07 -22.42
C ALA A 248 -8.60 19.21 -21.73
N GLN A 249 -8.42 20.23 -20.87
CA GLN A 249 -7.20 20.40 -20.09
C GLN A 249 -6.96 19.24 -19.13
N LEU A 250 -7.99 18.82 -18.38
CA LEU A 250 -7.88 17.69 -17.47
C LEU A 250 -7.60 16.37 -18.20
N ALA A 251 -8.20 16.18 -19.38
CA ALA A 251 -7.96 15.02 -20.23
C ALA A 251 -6.53 14.99 -20.78
N ALA A 252 -6.00 16.14 -21.20
CA ALA A 252 -4.60 16.27 -21.62
C ALA A 252 -3.63 15.93 -20.48
N GLN A 253 -3.90 16.41 -19.26
CA GLN A 253 -3.09 16.07 -18.08
C GLN A 253 -3.12 14.58 -17.71
N ALA A 254 -4.26 13.93 -17.95
CA ALA A 254 -4.39 12.48 -17.76
C ALA A 254 -3.84 11.68 -18.96
N ALA A 255 -3.44 12.31 -20.05
CA ALA A 255 -3.15 11.66 -21.33
C ALA A 255 -4.26 10.67 -21.75
N MET A 256 -5.52 11.15 -21.69
CA MET A 256 -6.74 10.42 -22.04
C MET A 256 -7.62 11.25 -22.96
N SER A 257 -8.55 10.59 -23.67
CA SER A 257 -9.62 11.32 -24.34
C SER A 257 -10.61 11.89 -23.31
N PRO A 258 -11.30 13.00 -23.58
CA PRO A 258 -12.31 13.58 -22.68
C PRO A 258 -13.41 12.60 -22.26
N SER A 259 -13.87 11.76 -23.17
CA SER A 259 -14.88 10.72 -22.89
C SER A 259 -14.34 9.62 -21.97
N SER A 260 -13.12 9.15 -22.23
CA SER A 260 -12.45 8.15 -21.42
C SER A 260 -12.20 8.68 -20.00
N LEU A 261 -11.68 9.90 -19.84
CA LEU A 261 -11.47 10.50 -18.53
C LEU A 261 -12.78 10.61 -17.74
N ARG A 262 -13.87 11.07 -18.37
CA ARG A 262 -15.19 11.21 -17.72
C ARG A 262 -15.70 9.87 -17.17
N SER A 263 -15.68 8.82 -18.00
CA SER A 263 -16.15 7.49 -17.61
C SER A 263 -15.31 6.90 -16.49
N LYS A 264 -14.00 6.92 -16.64
CA LYS A 264 -13.05 6.29 -15.70
C LYS A 264 -12.95 7.03 -14.37
N PHE A 265 -13.01 8.36 -14.37
CA PHE A 265 -13.04 9.15 -13.14
C PHE A 265 -14.30 8.84 -12.32
N ARG A 266 -15.47 8.78 -12.99
CA ARG A 266 -16.72 8.40 -12.33
C ARG A 266 -16.68 6.97 -11.77
N GLN A 267 -16.09 6.04 -12.50
CA GLN A 267 -15.91 4.66 -12.06
C GLN A 267 -14.98 4.56 -10.83
N ALA A 268 -13.89 5.33 -10.83
CA ALA A 268 -12.89 5.28 -9.75
C ALA A 268 -13.34 6.01 -8.47
N TYR A 269 -14.06 7.15 -8.61
CA TYR A 269 -14.39 8.04 -7.46
C TYR A 269 -15.89 8.20 -7.19
N GLY A 270 -16.75 7.51 -7.93
CA GLY A 270 -18.20 7.54 -7.72
C GLY A 270 -18.91 8.83 -8.12
N CYS A 271 -18.19 9.87 -8.54
CA CYS A 271 -18.74 11.19 -8.93
C CYS A 271 -18.09 11.72 -10.21
N THR A 272 -18.70 12.76 -10.82
CA THR A 272 -18.06 13.42 -11.97
C THR A 272 -16.91 14.33 -11.49
N MET A 273 -15.93 14.60 -12.38
CA MET A 273 -14.82 15.52 -12.06
C MET A 273 -15.29 16.91 -11.65
N PHE A 274 -16.35 17.42 -12.28
CA PHE A 274 -16.87 18.75 -11.97
C PHE A 274 -17.70 18.76 -10.67
N ASP A 275 -18.33 17.64 -10.32
CA ASP A 275 -18.94 17.49 -8.99
C ASP A 275 -17.85 17.45 -7.92
N TYR A 276 -16.76 16.70 -8.16
CA TYR A 276 -15.61 16.66 -7.29
C TYR A 276 -14.94 18.04 -7.12
N LEU A 277 -14.70 18.77 -8.22
CA LEU A 277 -14.18 20.14 -8.20
C LEU A 277 -15.09 21.07 -7.38
N ARG A 278 -16.40 20.97 -7.57
CA ARG A 278 -17.37 21.75 -6.82
C ARG A 278 -17.28 21.47 -5.31
N ASP A 279 -17.16 20.21 -4.94
CA ASP A 279 -17.01 19.82 -3.55
C ASP A 279 -15.71 20.36 -2.92
N CYS A 280 -14.59 20.29 -3.63
CA CYS A 280 -13.31 20.90 -3.21
C CYS A 280 -13.42 22.44 -3.05
N ARG A 281 -14.10 23.11 -3.96
CA ARG A 281 -14.37 24.57 -3.86
C ARG A 281 -15.20 24.92 -2.62
N LEU A 282 -16.23 24.15 -2.35
CA LEU A 282 -17.08 24.36 -1.18
C LEU A 282 -16.34 24.09 0.13
N GLU A 283 -15.46 23.11 0.16
CA GLU A 283 -14.60 22.84 1.32
C GLU A 283 -13.57 23.95 1.54
N LEU A 284 -12.98 24.46 0.47
CA LEU A 284 -12.10 25.64 0.54
C LEU A 284 -12.85 26.85 1.12
N ALA A 285 -14.04 27.16 0.58
CA ALA A 285 -14.88 28.24 1.07
C ALA A 285 -15.26 28.08 2.54
N ARG A 286 -15.59 26.84 2.97
CA ARG A 286 -15.91 26.54 4.36
C ARG A 286 -14.77 26.87 5.31
N ARG A 287 -13.52 26.55 4.93
CA ARG A 287 -12.32 26.92 5.72
C ARG A 287 -12.23 28.43 5.91
N TYR A 288 -12.36 29.21 4.84
CA TYR A 288 -12.32 30.68 4.91
C TYR A 288 -13.46 31.26 5.79
N LEU A 289 -14.66 30.68 5.75
CA LEU A 289 -15.76 31.10 6.61
C LEU A 289 -15.47 30.81 8.09
N LEU A 290 -14.88 29.66 8.41
CA LEU A 290 -14.47 29.29 9.76
C LEU A 290 -13.32 30.17 10.27
N GLU A 291 -12.48 30.69 9.39
CA GLU A 291 -11.44 31.69 9.69
C GLU A 291 -12.02 33.11 9.87
N GLY A 292 -13.34 33.30 9.69
CA GLY A 292 -13.99 34.60 9.90
C GLY A 292 -14.08 35.50 8.69
N HIS A 293 -13.71 35.01 7.51
CA HIS A 293 -13.82 35.78 6.28
C HIS A 293 -15.28 35.96 5.85
N SER A 294 -15.56 37.05 5.11
CA SER A 294 -16.90 37.35 4.60
C SER A 294 -17.35 36.29 3.57
N VAL A 295 -18.68 36.09 3.48
CA VAL A 295 -19.29 35.19 2.48
C VAL A 295 -18.87 35.53 1.05
N GLN A 296 -18.76 36.82 0.75
CA GLN A 296 -18.35 37.30 -0.55
C GLN A 296 -16.87 36.95 -0.84
N HIS A 297 -16.00 37.11 0.15
CA HIS A 297 -14.59 36.76 0.06
C HIS A 297 -14.42 35.25 -0.11
N ALA A 298 -15.08 34.44 0.72
CA ALA A 298 -15.04 32.98 0.65
C ALA A 298 -15.52 32.45 -0.72
N ALA A 299 -16.59 33.03 -1.27
CA ALA A 299 -17.06 32.68 -2.60
C ALA A 299 -16.02 33.01 -3.69
N TRP A 300 -15.44 34.19 -3.63
CA TRP A 300 -14.45 34.64 -4.62
C TRP A 300 -13.17 33.78 -4.60
N VAL A 301 -12.57 33.55 -3.40
CA VAL A 301 -11.37 32.75 -3.25
C VAL A 301 -11.58 31.29 -3.65
N SER A 302 -12.78 30.76 -3.49
CA SER A 302 -13.12 29.39 -3.90
C SER A 302 -13.51 29.26 -5.39
N GLY A 303 -13.38 30.31 -6.18
CA GLY A 303 -13.58 30.30 -7.63
C GLY A 303 -15.05 30.41 -8.08
N TYR A 304 -15.94 31.00 -7.25
CA TYR A 304 -17.29 31.32 -7.63
C TYR A 304 -17.38 32.77 -8.12
N GLN A 305 -17.86 32.96 -9.34
CA GLN A 305 -18.05 34.29 -9.93
C GLN A 305 -19.25 35.04 -9.29
N HIS A 306 -20.27 34.30 -8.80
CA HIS A 306 -21.49 34.88 -8.23
C HIS A 306 -21.78 34.28 -6.84
N ALA A 307 -21.94 35.16 -5.85
CA ALA A 307 -22.25 34.77 -4.47
C ALA A 307 -23.60 34.03 -4.32
N THR A 308 -24.55 34.26 -5.20
CA THR A 308 -25.86 33.58 -5.23
C THR A 308 -25.70 32.10 -5.58
N ASN A 309 -24.91 31.78 -6.62
CA ASN A 309 -24.64 30.42 -7.04
C ASN A 309 -23.87 29.66 -5.95
N PHE A 310 -22.91 30.34 -5.32
CA PHE A 310 -22.16 29.81 -4.17
C PHE A 310 -23.10 29.48 -3.01
N SER A 311 -23.92 30.43 -2.58
CA SER A 311 -24.81 30.24 -1.42
C SER A 311 -25.78 29.07 -1.63
N THR A 312 -26.31 28.92 -2.83
CA THR A 312 -27.18 27.81 -3.20
C THR A 312 -26.45 26.47 -3.16
N ALA A 313 -25.25 26.38 -3.74
CA ALA A 313 -24.42 25.19 -3.74
C ALA A 313 -23.97 24.81 -2.32
N PHE A 314 -23.57 25.80 -1.53
CA PHE A 314 -23.13 25.63 -0.14
C PHE A 314 -24.25 25.08 0.75
N ARG A 315 -25.46 25.68 0.68
CA ARG A 315 -26.61 25.20 1.42
C ARG A 315 -27.03 23.79 1.01
N ARG A 316 -26.94 23.47 -0.25
CA ARG A 316 -27.23 22.11 -0.75
C ARG A 316 -26.23 21.08 -0.19
N ARG A 317 -24.96 21.45 -0.02
CA ARG A 317 -23.88 20.56 0.46
C ARG A 317 -23.87 20.39 1.97
N TYR A 318 -24.07 21.49 2.73
CA TYR A 318 -23.90 21.52 4.19
C TYR A 318 -25.21 21.69 4.96
N GLY A 319 -26.34 21.84 4.30
CA GLY A 319 -27.66 22.03 4.94
C GLY A 319 -27.90 23.42 5.51
N VAL A 320 -26.85 24.24 5.65
CA VAL A 320 -26.90 25.59 6.23
C VAL A 320 -26.39 26.64 5.25
N SER A 321 -26.86 27.89 5.39
CA SER A 321 -26.33 28.98 4.54
C SER A 321 -24.92 29.41 4.98
N PRO A 322 -24.09 29.91 4.05
CA PRO A 322 -22.72 30.35 4.39
C PRO A 322 -22.65 31.38 5.52
N GLY A 323 -23.64 32.26 5.62
CA GLY A 323 -23.69 33.29 6.66
C GLY A 323 -23.95 32.77 8.08
N HIS A 324 -24.31 31.49 8.23
CA HIS A 324 -24.51 30.86 9.54
C HIS A 324 -23.25 30.14 10.05
N ILE A 325 -22.20 30.03 9.22
CA ILE A 325 -20.91 29.50 9.66
C ILE A 325 -20.21 30.59 10.49
N ARG A 326 -19.86 30.25 11.72
CA ARG A 326 -19.15 31.16 12.64
C ARG A 326 -17.77 30.61 12.97
N PRO A 327 -16.77 31.49 13.23
CA PRO A 327 -15.48 31.08 13.77
C PRO A 327 -15.67 30.34 15.10
N GLY A 328 -15.11 29.16 15.25
CA GLY A 328 -15.11 28.39 16.51
C GLY A 328 -16.33 27.53 16.77
N SER A 329 -17.18 27.25 15.80
CA SER A 329 -18.30 26.29 15.92
C SER A 329 -17.93 24.93 15.31
#